data_3a17379f619222f9333e326c1821cc25
#
_entry.id   3a17379f619222f9333e326c1821cc25
#
_cell.length_a   1.000
_cell.length_b   1.000
_cell.length_c   1.000
_cell.angle_alpha   90.00
_cell.angle_beta   90.00
_cell.angle_gamma   90.00
#
_symmetry.space_group_name_H-M   'P 1'
#
loop_
_entity.id
_entity.type
_entity.pdbx_description
1 polymer ?
#
loop_
_entity_poly.entity_id
_entity_poly.type
_entity_poly.pdbx_seq_one_letter_code
_entity_poly.pdbx_strand_id
1 'polypeptide(L)'
;MQYLISYDLSNTKIRNKVVKYLESFCYRVQYSVFLCVHTHVRVETIIKNLEILTRNDETKRLLIVSISDTAKNPIWCNDENLPVREEQVIMI
;
A
#
# COMPACT_ATOMS: atom_id res chain seq x y z
N MET A 1 9.25 -1.59 -9.75
CA MET A 1 8.08 -0.71 -9.76
C MET A 1 7.55 -0.54 -8.34
N GLN A 2 6.98 0.61 -8.06
CA GLN A 2 6.46 0.92 -6.73
C GLN A 2 4.95 1.04 -6.77
N TYR A 3 4.31 0.55 -5.71
CA TYR A 3 2.86 0.60 -5.56
C TYR A 3 2.51 1.00 -4.14
N LEU A 4 1.49 1.83 -3.99
CA LEU A 4 0.86 2.07 -2.70
C LEU A 4 -0.38 1.20 -2.60
N ILE A 5 -0.51 0.50 -1.49
CA ILE A 5 -1.69 -0.28 -1.16
C ILE A 5 -2.33 0.36 0.05
N SER A 6 -3.57 0.81 -0.11
CA SER A 6 -4.36 1.39 0.96
C SER A 6 -5.61 0.55 1.16
N TYR A 7 -6.02 0.37 2.40
CA TYR A 7 -7.22 -0.40 2.69
C TYR A 7 -8.03 0.25 3.80
N ASP A 8 -9.34 0.01 3.73
CA ASP A 8 -10.28 0.39 4.78
C ASP A 8 -11.14 -0.84 5.06
N LEU A 9 -10.93 -1.45 6.21
CA LEU A 9 -11.55 -2.70 6.61
C LEU A 9 -12.21 -2.54 7.98
N SER A 10 -13.43 -3.04 8.11
CA SER A 10 -14.20 -2.92 9.35
C SER A 10 -13.92 -4.06 10.34
N ASN A 11 -13.54 -5.23 9.85
CA ASN A 11 -13.32 -6.40 10.69
C ASN A 11 -11.87 -6.43 11.20
N THR A 12 -11.70 -6.42 12.52
CA THR A 12 -10.38 -6.39 13.14
C THR A 12 -9.54 -7.61 12.82
N LYS A 13 -10.14 -8.81 12.79
CA LYS A 13 -9.40 -10.03 12.49
C LYS A 13 -8.89 -10.04 11.05
N ILE A 14 -9.73 -9.61 10.12
CA ILE A 14 -9.36 -9.52 8.70
C ILE A 14 -8.27 -8.48 8.52
N ARG A 15 -8.42 -7.31 9.16
CA ARG A 15 -7.44 -6.24 9.11
C ARG A 15 -6.06 -6.72 9.60
N ASN A 16 -6.03 -7.45 10.72
CA ASN A 16 -4.80 -7.98 11.26
C ASN A 16 -4.14 -8.99 10.32
N LYS A 17 -4.93 -9.82 9.65
CA LYS A 17 -4.41 -10.76 8.66
C LYS A 17 -3.81 -10.04 7.46
N VAL A 18 -4.45 -8.97 7.00
CA VAL A 18 -3.94 -8.14 5.90
C VAL A 18 -2.62 -7.49 6.27
N VAL A 19 -2.55 -6.88 7.46
CA VAL A 19 -1.32 -6.26 7.95
C VAL A 19 -0.19 -7.29 7.99
N LYS A 20 -0.44 -8.43 8.60
CA LYS A 20 0.56 -9.49 8.73
C LYS A 20 1.04 -9.99 7.36
N TYR A 21 0.11 -10.15 6.44
CA TYR A 21 0.45 -10.56 5.08
C TYR A 21 1.33 -9.52 4.38
N LEU A 22 0.94 -8.26 4.41
CA LEU A 22 1.67 -7.19 3.73
C LEU A 22 3.03 -6.91 4.38
N GLU A 23 3.15 -7.01 5.70
CA GLU A 23 4.41 -6.77 6.39
C GLU A 23 5.51 -7.74 5.99
N SER A 24 5.17 -8.92 5.46
CA SER A 24 6.17 -9.91 5.06
C SER A 24 6.94 -9.52 3.79
N PHE A 25 6.43 -8.59 2.96
CA PHE A 25 7.12 -8.20 1.72
C PHE A 25 6.87 -6.78 1.26
N CYS A 26 6.11 -6.00 2.03
CA CYS A 26 5.87 -4.59 1.75
C CYS A 26 6.28 -3.76 2.96
N TYR A 27 6.41 -2.47 2.74
CA TYR A 27 6.84 -1.53 3.76
C TYR A 27 5.65 -0.73 4.28
N ARG A 28 5.39 -0.77 5.58
CA ARG A 28 4.27 -0.04 6.16
C ARG A 28 4.60 1.44 6.24
N VAL A 29 3.81 2.25 5.54
CA VAL A 29 3.99 3.70 5.47
C VAL A 29 3.16 4.40 6.54
N GLN A 30 1.90 4.00 6.64
CA GLN A 30 0.96 4.50 7.63
C GLN A 30 0.11 3.33 8.11
N TYR A 31 -0.79 3.61 9.03
CA TYR A 31 -1.62 2.59 9.67
C TYR A 31 -2.27 1.62 8.67
N SER A 32 -2.82 2.16 7.59
CA SER A 32 -3.54 1.37 6.58
C SER A 32 -2.95 1.55 5.18
N VAL A 33 -1.67 1.94 5.08
CA VAL A 33 -1.02 2.18 3.80
C VAL A 33 0.33 1.50 3.77
N PHE A 34 0.56 0.73 2.72
CA PHE A 34 1.81 0.02 2.48
C PHE A 34 2.44 0.43 1.16
N LEU A 35 3.76 0.52 1.14
CA LEU A 35 4.54 0.71 -0.06
C LEU A 35 5.12 -0.63 -0.48
N CYS A 36 4.82 -1.07 -1.69
CA CYS A 36 5.32 -2.32 -2.24
C CYS A 36 6.23 -2.04 -3.42
N VAL A 37 7.45 -2.59 -3.36
CA VAL A 37 8.43 -2.46 -4.44
C VAL A 37 8.64 -3.85 -5.02
N HIS A 38 7.89 -4.18 -6.06
CA HIS A 38 7.87 -5.51 -6.66
C HIS A 38 7.56 -5.42 -8.16
N THR A 39 7.70 -6.53 -8.85
CA THR A 39 7.30 -6.61 -10.25
C THR A 39 5.78 -6.51 -10.37
N HIS A 40 5.31 -6.11 -11.54
CA HIS A 40 3.88 -6.02 -11.82
C HIS A 40 3.17 -7.37 -11.60
N VAL A 41 3.80 -8.45 -12.03
CA VAL A 41 3.23 -9.80 -11.85
C VAL A 41 3.09 -10.15 -10.36
N ARG A 42 4.10 -9.79 -9.56
CA ARG A 42 4.06 -10.05 -8.12
C ARG A 42 2.95 -9.26 -7.45
N VAL A 43 2.78 -8.00 -7.85
CA VAL A 43 1.71 -7.15 -7.29
C VAL A 43 0.33 -7.70 -7.63
N GLU A 44 0.13 -8.22 -8.84
CA GLU A 44 -1.13 -8.86 -9.21
C GLU A 44 -1.45 -10.04 -8.31
N THR A 45 -0.45 -10.84 -7.95
CA THR A 45 -0.62 -11.95 -7.02
C THR A 45 -1.00 -11.43 -5.63
N ILE A 46 -0.37 -10.36 -5.19
CA ILE A 46 -0.68 -9.73 -3.90
C ILE A 46 -2.13 -9.25 -3.89
N ILE A 47 -2.58 -8.62 -4.95
CA ILE A 47 -3.97 -8.14 -5.08
C ILE A 47 -4.96 -9.30 -4.97
N LYS A 48 -4.71 -10.39 -5.67
CA LYS A 48 -5.58 -11.57 -5.60
C LYS A 48 -5.67 -12.14 -4.19
N ASN A 49 -4.54 -12.22 -3.51
CA ASN A 49 -4.52 -12.71 -2.15
C ASN A 49 -5.24 -11.76 -1.19
N LEU A 50 -5.12 -10.45 -1.39
CA LEU A 50 -5.84 -9.47 -0.59
C LEU A 50 -7.36 -9.58 -0.81
N GLU A 51 -7.79 -9.82 -2.04
CA GLU A 51 -9.20 -10.04 -2.33
C GLU A 51 -9.75 -11.24 -1.58
N ILE A 52 -8.98 -12.34 -1.54
CA ILE A 52 -9.35 -13.54 -0.80
C ILE A 52 -9.43 -13.26 0.70
N LEU A 53 -8.42 -12.60 1.25
CA LEU A 53 -8.35 -12.31 2.68
C LEU A 53 -9.48 -11.39 3.16
N THR A 54 -9.93 -10.48 2.29
CA THR A 54 -10.90 -9.46 2.67
C THR A 54 -12.33 -9.74 2.23
N ARG A 55 -12.58 -10.85 1.56
CA ARG A 55 -13.89 -11.11 0.94
C ARG A 55 -15.07 -11.10 1.90
N ASN A 56 -14.85 -11.39 3.18
CA ASN A 56 -15.90 -11.39 4.18
C ASN A 56 -15.98 -10.09 4.99
N ASP A 57 -15.19 -9.09 4.63
CA ASP A 57 -15.25 -7.79 5.28
C ASP A 57 -16.35 -6.94 4.68
N GLU A 58 -17.17 -6.32 5.52
CA GLU A 58 -18.33 -5.55 5.05
C GLU A 58 -17.91 -4.26 4.35
N THR A 59 -16.89 -3.59 4.83
CA THR A 59 -16.39 -2.35 4.23
C THR A 59 -15.57 -2.64 2.97
N LYS A 60 -14.59 -3.50 3.08
CA LYS A 60 -13.82 -4.07 1.98
C LYS A 60 -13.38 -3.05 0.92
N ARG A 61 -12.71 -2.01 1.35
CA ARG A 61 -12.14 -1.02 0.42
C ARG A 61 -10.66 -1.25 0.28
N LEU A 62 -10.22 -1.47 -0.95
CA LEU A 62 -8.82 -1.66 -1.30
C LEU A 62 -8.48 -0.71 -2.43
N LEU A 63 -7.36 -0.02 -2.31
CA LEU A 63 -6.87 0.87 -3.35
C LEU A 63 -5.40 0.56 -3.59
N ILE A 64 -5.06 0.28 -4.84
CA ILE A 64 -3.68 0.04 -5.23
C ILE A 64 -3.33 1.07 -6.32
N VAL A 65 -2.29 1.83 -6.07
CA VAL A 65 -1.86 2.90 -6.98
C VAL A 65 -0.43 2.63 -7.40
N SER A 66 -0.20 2.62 -8.71
CA SER A 66 1.14 2.53 -9.26
C SER A 66 1.85 3.87 -9.12
N ILE A 67 3.09 3.84 -8.64
CA ILE A 67 3.91 5.03 -8.48
C ILE A 67 5.12 4.90 -9.38
N SER A 68 5.36 5.92 -10.20
CA SER A 68 6.55 5.93 -11.05
C SER A 68 7.79 6.21 -10.20
N ASP A 69 8.91 5.61 -10.59
CA ASP A 69 10.21 5.88 -9.96
C ASP A 69 10.78 7.23 -10.39
N THR A 70 10.11 7.93 -11.31
CA THR A 70 10.57 9.22 -11.78
C THR A 70 10.01 10.35 -10.95
N ALA A 71 10.65 11.51 -11.02
CA ALA A 71 10.21 12.72 -10.32
C ALA A 71 8.86 13.26 -10.79
N LYS A 72 8.27 12.67 -11.82
CA LYS A 72 6.98 13.10 -12.37
C LYS A 72 5.79 12.73 -11.50
N ASN A 73 5.96 11.78 -10.59
CA ASN A 73 4.90 11.37 -9.69
C ASN A 73 5.27 11.75 -8.26
N PRO A 74 5.14 13.02 -7.93
CA PRO A 74 5.52 13.50 -6.61
C PRO A 74 4.61 12.90 -5.53
N ILE A 75 5.21 12.66 -4.37
CA ILE A 75 4.53 12.13 -3.21
C ILE A 75 4.73 13.14 -2.08
N TRP A 76 3.66 13.48 -1.41
CA TRP A 76 3.75 14.28 -0.20
C TRP A 76 3.59 13.40 1.03
N CYS A 77 4.43 13.61 2.02
CA CYS A 77 4.32 12.92 3.29
C CYS A 77 4.94 13.79 4.39
N ASN A 78 4.27 13.86 5.52
CA ASN A 78 4.80 14.58 6.68
C ASN A 78 5.59 13.68 7.63
N ASP A 79 5.82 12.42 7.26
CA ASP A 79 6.61 11.50 8.05
C ASP A 79 8.05 11.51 7.56
N GLU A 80 8.96 11.98 8.40
CA GLU A 80 10.38 12.11 8.06
C GLU A 80 11.08 10.77 7.83
N ASN A 81 10.49 9.69 8.30
CA ASN A 81 11.08 8.37 8.18
C ASN A 81 10.79 7.68 6.85
N LEU A 82 9.93 8.27 6.02
CA LEU A 82 9.61 7.69 4.72
C LEU A 82 10.68 8.03 3.70
N PRO A 83 11.03 7.06 2.83
CA PRO A 83 12.05 7.28 1.80
C PRO A 83 11.49 8.05 0.60
N VAL A 84 11.08 9.30 0.83
CA VAL A 84 10.56 10.19 -0.21
C VAL A 84 11.67 11.16 -0.60
N ARG A 85 11.95 11.25 -1.90
CA ARG A 85 12.93 12.22 -2.38
C ARG A 85 12.30 13.61 -2.40
N GLU A 86 13.05 14.61 -1.97
CA GLU A 86 12.55 15.98 -1.83
C GLU A 86 11.96 16.54 -3.12
N GLU A 87 12.59 16.28 -4.25
CA GLU A 87 12.11 16.76 -5.55
C GLU A 87 10.82 16.10 -6.01
N GLN A 88 10.35 15.08 -5.30
CA GLN A 88 9.10 14.41 -5.60
C GLN A 88 7.97 14.82 -4.64
N VAL A 89 8.25 15.72 -3.72
CA VAL A 89 7.27 16.13 -2.71
C VAL A 89 6.51 17.35 -3.18
N ILE A 90 5.18 17.26 -3.15
CA ILE A 90 4.29 18.39 -3.39
C ILE A 90 3.66 18.79 -2.07
N MET A 91 3.73 20.07 -1.77
CA MET A 91 3.01 20.66 -0.64
C MET A 91 1.63 21.06 -1.12
N ILE A 92 0.66 20.27 -0.73
CA ILE A 92 -0.74 20.55 -1.08
C ILE A 92 -1.43 21.27 0.06
#